data_217d6c4a11541d994e543359c1fa5dac
#
_entry.id   217d6c4a11541d994e543359c1fa5dac
#
_cell.length_a   1.000
_cell.length_b   1.000
_cell.length_c   1.000
_cell.angle_alpha   90.00
_cell.angle_beta   90.00
_cell.angle_gamma   90.00
#
_symmetry.space_group_name_H-M   'P 1'
#
loop_
_entity.id
_entity.type
_entity.pdbx_description
1 polymer ?
#
loop_
_entity_poly.entity_id
_entity_poly.type
_entity_poly.pdbx_seq_one_letter_code
_entity_poly.pdbx_strand_id
1 'polypeptide(L)'
;FERGGATWVGVHIGNTKITVTDREFAPMELRRYQGYDHLALSTDDFDASIAQIDKEGVHIWLGPVGDAPGRIVFIDGPDHIKIEIMEQA
;
A
#
# COMPACT_ATOMS: atom_id res chain seq x y z
N PHE A 1 17.70 0.32 9.20
CA PHE A 1 18.70 -0.30 10.08
C PHE A 1 18.85 -1.78 9.76
N GLU A 2 19.97 -2.32 10.16
CA GLU A 2 20.28 -3.73 9.94
C GLU A 2 20.19 -4.51 11.24
N ARG A 3 19.63 -5.70 11.19
CA ARG A 3 19.56 -6.58 12.33
C ARG A 3 19.44 -8.03 11.85
N GLY A 4 20.29 -8.90 12.40
CA GLY A 4 20.28 -10.32 12.04
C GLY A 4 20.61 -10.59 10.57
N GLY A 5 21.44 -9.75 9.95
CA GLY A 5 21.80 -9.87 8.54
C GLY A 5 20.75 -9.37 7.57
N ALA A 6 19.65 -8.80 8.05
CA ALA A 6 18.57 -8.24 7.23
C ALA A 6 18.49 -6.72 7.40
N THR A 7 18.03 -6.05 6.36
CA THR A 7 17.72 -4.62 6.39
C THR A 7 16.26 -4.42 6.78
N TRP A 8 16.01 -3.46 7.65
CA TRP A 8 14.70 -3.10 8.15
C TRP A 8 14.45 -1.62 7.92
N VAL A 9 13.33 -1.30 7.29
CA VAL A 9 12.94 0.08 6.99
C VAL A 9 11.57 0.36 7.57
N GLY A 10 11.45 1.44 8.33
CA GLY A 10 10.17 1.93 8.81
C GLY A 10 9.60 2.96 7.85
N VAL A 11 8.38 2.74 7.41
CA VAL A 11 7.63 3.69 6.62
C VAL A 11 6.50 4.26 7.48
N HIS A 12 6.47 5.57 7.60
CA HIS A 12 5.47 6.25 8.42
C HIS A 12 4.41 6.90 7.54
N ILE A 13 3.16 6.62 7.85
CA ILE A 13 2.00 7.20 7.17
C ILE A 13 1.09 7.74 8.28
N GLY A 14 1.07 9.07 8.45
CA GLY A 14 0.43 9.67 9.59
C GLY A 14 1.05 9.13 10.90
N ASN A 15 0.25 8.53 11.75
CA ASN A 15 0.71 7.89 12.98
C ASN A 15 0.87 6.37 12.85
N THR A 16 0.76 5.85 11.63
CA THR A 16 0.93 4.42 11.33
C THR A 16 2.35 4.16 10.86
N LYS A 17 2.95 3.10 11.39
CA LYS A 17 4.26 2.62 10.97
C LYS A 17 4.12 1.27 10.29
N ILE A 18 4.67 1.18 9.08
CA ILE A 18 4.79 -0.08 8.34
C ILE A 18 6.26 -0.45 8.30
N THR A 19 6.59 -1.64 8.75
CA THR A 19 7.97 -2.13 8.70
C THR A 19 8.15 -3.00 7.46
N VAL A 20 9.15 -2.67 6.66
CA VAL A 20 9.52 -3.41 5.46
C VAL A 20 10.90 -4.03 5.70
N THR A 21 11.06 -5.27 5.34
CA THR A 21 12.33 -5.98 5.52
C THR A 21 12.61 -6.91 4.35
N ASP A 22 13.89 -7.10 4.07
CA ASP A 22 14.36 -8.11 3.11
C ASP A 22 14.65 -9.46 3.77
N ARG A 23 14.29 -9.61 5.05
CA ARG A 23 14.46 -10.88 5.75
C ARG A 23 13.66 -11.97 5.07
N GLU A 24 14.35 -13.05 4.74
CA GLU A 24 13.69 -14.25 4.27
C GLU A 24 13.13 -15.01 5.47
N PHE A 25 11.85 -15.26 5.43
CA PHE A 25 11.22 -16.17 6.36
C PHE A 25 11.32 -17.58 5.80
N ALA A 26 11.45 -18.56 6.69
CA ALA A 26 11.39 -19.96 6.29
C ALA A 26 10.18 -20.15 5.35
N PRO A 27 10.35 -20.89 4.24
CA PRO A 27 9.27 -21.07 3.30
C PRO A 27 8.08 -21.63 4.06
N MET A 28 7.10 -20.78 4.19
CA MET A 28 5.79 -21.25 4.59
C MET A 28 5.33 -22.07 3.42
N GLU A 29 5.08 -23.35 3.67
CA GLU A 29 4.44 -24.21 2.69
C GLU A 29 3.32 -23.44 2.01
N LEU A 30 3.20 -23.58 0.70
CA LEU A 30 2.20 -22.94 -0.11
C LEU A 30 0.84 -22.96 0.60
N ARG A 31 0.63 -21.96 1.40
CA ARG A 31 -0.65 -21.75 2.02
C ARG A 31 -1.53 -21.09 1.02
N ARG A 32 -2.53 -21.79 0.60
CA ARG A 32 -3.74 -21.11 0.21
C ARG A 32 -4.37 -20.61 1.50
N TYR A 33 -3.93 -19.49 2.00
CA TYR A 33 -4.59 -18.94 3.15
C TYR A 33 -5.45 -17.75 2.76
N GLN A 34 -6.55 -17.67 3.43
CA GLN A 34 -7.35 -16.47 3.46
C GLN A 34 -6.63 -15.52 4.41
N GLY A 35 -6.08 -14.47 3.87
CA GLY A 35 -5.34 -13.47 4.63
C GLY A 35 -5.71 -12.06 4.19
N TYR A 36 -4.83 -11.14 4.46
CA TYR A 36 -5.03 -9.76 4.03
C TYR A 36 -5.03 -9.68 2.51
N ASP A 37 -6.07 -9.06 1.97
CA ASP A 37 -6.15 -8.82 0.53
C ASP A 37 -5.41 -7.55 0.14
N HIS A 38 -5.61 -6.48 0.88
CA HIS A 38 -4.98 -5.20 0.60
C HIS A 38 -4.88 -4.33 1.85
N LEU A 39 -4.06 -3.28 1.75
CA LEU A 39 -3.96 -2.24 2.74
C LEU A 39 -4.78 -1.04 2.25
N ALA A 40 -5.63 -0.49 3.11
CA ALA A 40 -6.41 0.69 2.79
C ALA A 40 -5.89 1.91 3.54
N LEU A 41 -5.69 3.00 2.81
CA LEU A 41 -5.26 4.29 3.34
C LEU A 41 -6.27 5.35 2.95
N SER A 42 -6.60 6.25 3.86
CA SER A 42 -7.49 7.37 3.57
C SER A 42 -6.71 8.63 3.22
N THR A 43 -7.29 9.45 2.36
CA THR A 43 -6.75 10.76 2.03
C THR A 43 -7.83 11.83 2.15
N ASP A 44 -7.46 13.01 2.62
CA ASP A 44 -8.33 14.18 2.66
C ASP A 44 -8.25 15.03 1.38
N ASP A 45 -7.36 14.67 0.48
CA ASP A 45 -7.22 15.31 -0.83
C ASP A 45 -6.97 14.26 -1.91
N PHE A 46 -8.05 13.69 -2.39
CA PHE A 46 -8.00 12.59 -3.35
C PHE A 46 -7.34 13.02 -4.67
N ASP A 47 -7.67 14.21 -5.17
CA ASP A 47 -7.12 14.70 -6.44
C ASP A 47 -5.60 14.91 -6.34
N ALA A 48 -5.11 15.44 -5.22
CA ALA A 48 -3.67 15.58 -4.99
C ALA A 48 -2.99 14.21 -4.88
N SER A 49 -3.64 13.25 -4.27
CA SER A 49 -3.14 11.88 -4.17
C SER A 49 -3.02 11.22 -5.56
N ILE A 50 -4.02 11.40 -6.41
CA ILE A 50 -3.99 10.90 -7.80
C ILE A 50 -2.85 11.56 -8.58
N ALA A 51 -2.68 12.88 -8.44
CA ALA A 51 -1.61 13.60 -9.11
C ALA A 51 -0.22 13.09 -8.67
N GLN A 52 -0.06 12.79 -7.39
CA GLN A 52 1.19 12.24 -6.87
C GLN A 52 1.45 10.83 -7.39
N ILE A 53 0.45 9.98 -7.44
CA ILE A 53 0.53 8.63 -7.99
C ILE A 53 0.99 8.69 -9.45
N ASP A 54 0.39 9.58 -10.22
CA ASP A 54 0.73 9.77 -11.64
C ASP A 54 2.16 10.28 -11.80
N LYS A 55 2.54 11.28 -11.02
CA LYS A 55 3.89 11.87 -11.04
C LYS A 55 4.97 10.84 -10.73
N GLU A 56 4.73 9.96 -9.77
CA GLU A 56 5.68 8.94 -9.35
C GLU A 56 5.65 7.70 -10.26
N GLY A 57 4.76 7.66 -11.25
CA GLY A 57 4.65 6.54 -12.18
C GLY A 57 4.18 5.25 -11.53
N VAL A 58 3.41 5.35 -10.46
CA VAL A 58 2.86 4.18 -9.78
C VAL A 58 1.71 3.60 -10.59
N HIS A 59 1.73 2.29 -10.77
CA HIS A 59 0.69 1.62 -11.55
C HIS A 59 -0.64 1.61 -10.82
N ILE A 60 -1.69 2.09 -11.51
CA ILE A 60 -3.08 1.97 -11.06
C ILE A 60 -3.67 0.74 -11.73
N TRP A 61 -4.12 -0.22 -10.94
CA TRP A 61 -4.71 -1.42 -11.50
C TRP A 61 -6.25 -1.40 -11.46
N LEU A 62 -6.84 -0.50 -10.68
CA LEU A 62 -8.30 -0.30 -10.67
C LEU A 62 -8.64 1.12 -10.22
N GLY A 63 -9.48 1.78 -11.00
CA GLY A 63 -10.03 3.08 -10.64
C GLY A 63 -9.28 4.27 -11.26
N PRO A 64 -9.57 5.48 -10.82
CA PRO A 64 -10.52 5.82 -9.76
C PRO A 64 -11.97 5.39 -10.06
N VAL A 65 -12.68 4.92 -9.05
CA VAL A 65 -14.09 4.56 -9.16
C VAL A 65 -14.90 5.20 -8.04
N GLY A 66 -16.20 5.34 -8.25
CA GLY A 66 -17.12 5.95 -7.31
C GLY A 66 -17.29 7.44 -7.53
N ASP A 67 -18.16 8.03 -6.73
CA ASP A 67 -18.48 9.45 -6.76
C ASP A 67 -17.92 10.16 -5.53
N ALA A 68 -17.55 11.41 -5.69
CA ALA A 68 -17.09 12.24 -4.58
C ALA A 68 -18.26 12.63 -3.66
N PRO A 69 -18.08 12.59 -2.31
CA PRO A 69 -16.96 11.98 -1.62
C PRO A 69 -17.10 10.45 -1.56
N GLY A 70 -15.97 9.75 -1.54
CA GLY A 70 -15.98 8.29 -1.44
C GLY A 70 -15.34 7.59 -2.62
N ARG A 71 -14.60 8.34 -3.46
CA ARG A 71 -13.82 7.76 -4.56
C ARG A 71 -12.72 6.88 -4.01
N ILE A 72 -12.39 5.83 -4.75
CA ILE A 72 -11.30 4.93 -4.41
C ILE A 72 -10.43 4.66 -5.62
N VAL A 73 -9.18 4.33 -5.36
CA VAL A 73 -8.24 3.87 -6.37
C VAL A 73 -7.39 2.76 -5.76
N PHE A 74 -7.09 1.74 -6.56
CA PHE A 74 -6.17 0.67 -6.16
C PHE A 74 -4.88 0.80 -6.93
N ILE A 75 -3.76 0.81 -6.23
CA ILE A 75 -2.43 0.95 -6.79
C ILE A 75 -1.55 -0.22 -6.39
N ASP A 76 -0.47 -0.41 -7.15
CA ASP A 76 0.57 -1.36 -6.79
C ASP A 76 1.49 -0.73 -5.74
N GLY A 77 1.61 -1.41 -4.61
CA GLY A 77 2.67 -1.15 -3.65
C GLY A 77 3.90 -2.01 -3.92
N PRO A 78 4.91 -1.95 -3.03
CA PRO A 78 6.08 -2.79 -3.14
C PRO A 78 5.69 -4.28 -3.15
N ASP A 79 6.44 -5.08 -3.91
CA ASP A 79 6.23 -6.53 -3.98
C ASP A 79 4.81 -6.93 -4.38
N HIS A 80 4.17 -6.12 -5.22
CA HIS A 80 2.81 -6.35 -5.70
C HIS A 80 1.74 -6.35 -4.60
N ILE A 81 2.02 -5.71 -3.48
CA ILE A 81 1.01 -5.48 -2.46
C ILE A 81 -0.03 -4.51 -3.02
N LYS A 82 -1.28 -4.85 -2.88
CA LYS A 82 -2.37 -3.97 -3.28
C LYS A 82 -2.60 -2.91 -2.22
N ILE A 83 -2.66 -1.66 -2.65
CA ILE A 83 -2.98 -0.54 -1.77
C ILE A 83 -4.22 0.16 -2.30
N GLU A 84 -5.20 0.31 -1.44
CA GLU A 84 -6.40 1.09 -1.73
C GLU A 84 -6.25 2.48 -1.14
N ILE A 85 -6.46 3.51 -1.95
CA ILE A 85 -6.54 4.89 -1.47
C ILE A 85 -8.01 5.29 -1.49
N MET A 86 -8.50 5.71 -0.34
CA MET A 86 -9.90 6.04 -0.12
C MET A 86 -10.06 7.51 0.14
N GLU A 87 -11.00 8.15 -0.55
CA GLU A 87 -11.35 9.52 -0.27
C GLU A 87 -12.11 9.60 1.04
N GLN A 88 -11.68 10.48 1.93
CA GLN A 88 -12.43 10.76 3.16
C GLN A 88 -13.73 11.46 2.81
N ALA A 89 -14.78 11.02 3.50
CA ALA A 89 -16.07 11.66 3.41
C ALA A 89 -16.10 13.01 4.15
#